data_23cb540cf36d9ade1d60696e1fe1d083
#
_entry.id   23cb540cf36d9ade1d60696e1fe1d083
#
_cell.length_a   1.000
_cell.length_b   1.000
_cell.length_c   1.000
_cell.angle_alpha   90.00
_cell.angle_beta   90.00
_cell.angle_gamma   90.00
#
_symmetry.space_group_name_H-M   'P 1'
#
loop_
_entity.id
_entity.type
_entity.pdbx_description
1 polymer ?
#
loop_
_entity_poly.entity_id
_entity_poly.type
_entity_poly.pdbx_seq_one_letter_code
_entity_poly.pdbx_strand_id
1 'polypeptide(L)'
;YVAPGSMIHRISSSPAPEAACLASVIGNGIRWVRTKGRAHLGNQVVILGPGAQGLASVIAARESGANPIIVTGMSKDAHKFKLAKEYGADFTIDVQRENVAERVKEITKGRLADLVIECTGTPESLCSAFGLLRPEGRLVIAGTFKQQEVPIKPDWIVFRELEVVGGLGQSLDVADAVRIIESRKYAVEKIITHQFPMEKAPEAMEFFMRAPADSIRVALIP
;
A
#
# COMPACT_ATOMS: atom_id res chain seq x y z
N TYR A 1 -28.58 3.29 -8.84
CA TYR A 1 -28.98 1.95 -9.33
C TYR A 1 -27.78 1.00 -9.28
N VAL A 2 -27.95 -0.15 -8.64
CA VAL A 2 -26.95 -1.21 -8.60
C VAL A 2 -27.45 -2.37 -9.43
N ALA A 3 -26.68 -2.82 -10.42
CA ALA A 3 -27.10 -3.89 -11.31
C ALA A 3 -27.26 -5.23 -10.56
N PRO A 4 -28.23 -6.06 -10.92
CA PRO A 4 -28.34 -7.41 -10.38
C PRO A 4 -27.01 -8.17 -10.58
N GLY A 5 -26.57 -8.91 -9.58
CA GLY A 5 -25.29 -9.63 -9.61
C GLY A 5 -24.03 -8.80 -9.31
N SER A 6 -24.19 -7.48 -9.08
CA SER A 6 -23.08 -6.66 -8.58
C SER A 6 -22.64 -7.15 -7.19
N MET A 7 -21.33 -7.18 -6.97
CA MET A 7 -20.79 -7.50 -5.65
C MET A 7 -21.06 -6.36 -4.68
N ILE A 8 -22.09 -6.51 -3.87
CA ILE A 8 -22.44 -5.57 -2.80
C ILE A 8 -22.01 -6.20 -1.48
N HIS A 9 -21.26 -5.45 -0.70
CA HIS A 9 -20.84 -5.86 0.63
C HIS A 9 -21.56 -5.00 1.67
N ARG A 10 -22.38 -5.66 2.50
CA ARG A 10 -23.00 -5.00 3.64
C ARG A 10 -21.94 -4.73 4.69
N ILE A 11 -21.90 -3.51 5.19
CA ILE A 11 -21.13 -3.12 6.37
C ILE A 11 -22.11 -2.80 7.51
N SER A 12 -21.76 -3.18 8.73
CA SER A 12 -22.58 -2.84 9.90
C SER A 12 -22.54 -1.32 10.16
N SER A 13 -23.47 -0.83 10.98
CA SER A 13 -23.48 0.56 11.42
C SER A 13 -22.41 0.88 12.48
N SER A 14 -21.63 -0.13 12.86
CA SER A 14 -20.65 -0.02 13.96
C SER A 14 -19.40 0.82 13.62
N PRO A 15 -18.74 0.68 12.45
CA PRO A 15 -17.66 1.59 12.09
C PRO A 15 -18.22 2.96 11.67
N ALA A 16 -17.42 4.01 11.95
CA ALA A 16 -17.74 5.34 11.44
C ALA A 16 -17.79 5.35 9.91
N PRO A 17 -18.63 6.19 9.27
CA PRO A 17 -18.72 6.27 7.82
C PRO A 17 -17.36 6.51 7.14
N GLU A 18 -16.49 7.29 7.76
CA GLU A 18 -15.12 7.57 7.30
C GLU A 18 -14.27 6.28 7.22
N ALA A 19 -14.42 5.39 8.19
CA ALA A 19 -13.75 4.10 8.13
C ALA A 19 -14.38 3.21 7.05
N ALA A 20 -15.70 3.21 6.94
CA ALA A 20 -16.44 2.40 5.98
C ALA A 20 -16.08 2.75 4.52
N CYS A 21 -15.91 4.03 4.20
CA CYS A 21 -15.56 4.47 2.84
C CYS A 21 -14.15 4.00 2.40
N LEU A 22 -13.31 3.55 3.33
CA LEU A 22 -12.00 3.01 3.05
C LEU A 22 -12.01 1.51 2.65
N ALA A 23 -13.16 0.85 2.61
CA ALA A 23 -13.25 -0.57 2.23
C ALA A 23 -12.58 -0.87 0.89
N SER A 24 -12.71 0.03 -0.09
CA SER A 24 -12.02 -0.07 -1.37
C SER A 24 -10.49 0.04 -1.24
N VAL A 25 -10.00 0.94 -0.39
CA VAL A 25 -8.57 1.15 -0.16
C VAL A 25 -7.94 -0.05 0.55
N ILE A 26 -8.59 -0.53 1.61
CA ILE A 26 -8.14 -1.72 2.36
C ILE A 26 -8.21 -2.96 1.47
N GLY A 27 -9.26 -3.10 0.65
CA GLY A 27 -9.41 -4.18 -0.32
C GLY A 27 -8.26 -4.20 -1.35
N ASN A 28 -7.78 -3.03 -1.79
CA ASN A 28 -6.61 -2.95 -2.65
C ASN A 28 -5.37 -3.52 -1.96
N GLY A 29 -5.12 -3.11 -0.71
CA GLY A 29 -3.99 -3.63 0.08
C GLY A 29 -4.03 -5.15 0.20
N ILE A 30 -5.21 -5.72 0.54
CA ILE A 30 -5.41 -7.17 0.62
C ILE A 30 -5.13 -7.83 -0.72
N ARG A 31 -5.67 -7.28 -1.81
CA ARG A 31 -5.46 -7.82 -3.14
C ARG A 31 -3.99 -7.87 -3.53
N TRP A 32 -3.26 -6.78 -3.29
CA TRP A 32 -1.86 -6.70 -3.71
C TRP A 32 -0.93 -7.55 -2.85
N VAL A 33 -1.16 -7.57 -1.55
CA VAL A 33 -0.30 -8.30 -0.62
C VAL A 33 -0.65 -9.79 -0.60
N ARG A 34 -1.93 -10.11 -0.42
CA ARG A 34 -2.38 -11.48 -0.19
C ARG A 34 -2.73 -12.21 -1.49
N THR A 35 -3.61 -11.62 -2.31
CA THR A 35 -4.13 -12.29 -3.52
C THR A 35 -3.08 -12.32 -4.64
N LYS A 36 -2.44 -11.18 -4.95
CA LYS A 36 -1.41 -11.07 -5.98
C LYS A 36 -0.02 -11.35 -5.46
N GLY A 37 0.29 -10.85 -4.27
CA GLY A 37 1.58 -10.98 -3.62
C GLY A 37 1.81 -12.37 -3.00
N ARG A 38 0.73 -13.11 -2.70
CA ARG A 38 0.77 -14.42 -2.02
C ARG A 38 1.51 -14.37 -0.68
N ALA A 39 1.42 -13.23 0.03
CA ALA A 39 2.03 -13.09 1.34
C ALA A 39 1.46 -14.10 2.34
N HIS A 40 2.33 -14.67 3.13
CA HIS A 40 2.00 -15.64 4.16
C HIS A 40 2.90 -15.45 5.40
N LEU A 41 2.66 -16.25 6.43
CA LEU A 41 3.39 -16.21 7.69
C LEU A 41 4.91 -16.23 7.47
N GLY A 42 5.61 -15.26 8.06
CA GLY A 42 7.06 -15.15 8.04
C GLY A 42 7.66 -14.54 6.78
N ASN A 43 6.85 -14.15 5.78
CA ASN A 43 7.38 -13.43 4.62
C ASN A 43 7.95 -12.08 5.02
N GLN A 44 9.07 -11.73 4.43
CA GLN A 44 9.70 -10.42 4.52
C GLN A 44 9.10 -9.53 3.42
N VAL A 45 8.39 -8.48 3.82
CA VAL A 45 7.64 -7.63 2.88
C VAL A 45 8.18 -6.21 2.89
N VAL A 46 8.46 -5.67 1.70
CA VAL A 46 8.82 -4.26 1.51
C VAL A 46 7.69 -3.56 0.77
N ILE A 47 7.24 -2.43 1.28
CA ILE A 47 6.19 -1.60 0.70
C ILE A 47 6.81 -0.25 0.33
N LEU A 48 6.80 0.07 -0.96
CA LEU A 48 7.35 1.31 -1.49
C LEU A 48 6.25 2.36 -1.58
N GLY A 49 6.36 3.38 -0.72
CA GLY A 49 5.43 4.50 -0.62
C GLY A 49 4.40 4.36 0.52
N PRO A 50 4.40 5.31 1.50
CA PRO A 50 3.53 5.28 2.66
C PRO A 50 2.19 6.02 2.45
N GLY A 51 1.73 6.13 1.21
CA GLY A 51 0.41 6.70 0.89
C GLY A 51 -0.74 5.81 1.38
N ALA A 52 -1.99 6.22 1.16
CA ALA A 52 -3.17 5.45 1.58
C ALA A 52 -3.11 3.97 1.15
N GLN A 53 -2.64 3.72 -0.05
CA GLN A 53 -2.51 2.37 -0.62
C GLN A 53 -1.38 1.57 0.05
N GLY A 54 -0.24 2.22 0.32
CA GLY A 54 0.85 1.58 1.05
C GLY A 54 0.46 1.25 2.49
N LEU A 55 -0.24 2.17 3.18
CA LEU A 55 -0.76 1.94 4.53
C LEU A 55 -1.76 0.77 4.58
N ALA A 56 -2.65 0.67 3.59
CA ALA A 56 -3.54 -0.48 3.44
C ALA A 56 -2.76 -1.78 3.21
N SER A 57 -1.66 -1.70 2.44
CA SER A 57 -0.77 -2.85 2.22
C SER A 57 -0.04 -3.26 3.50
N VAL A 58 0.31 -2.32 4.39
CA VAL A 58 0.88 -2.64 5.72
C VAL A 58 -0.11 -3.47 6.54
N ILE A 59 -1.36 -3.02 6.62
CA ILE A 59 -2.43 -3.76 7.34
C ILE A 59 -2.56 -5.17 6.75
N ALA A 60 -2.65 -5.29 5.43
CA ALA A 60 -2.78 -6.58 4.77
C ALA A 60 -1.57 -7.50 4.99
N ALA A 61 -0.35 -6.96 5.00
CA ALA A 61 0.88 -7.70 5.29
C ALA A 61 0.89 -8.22 6.74
N ARG A 62 0.49 -7.37 7.70
CA ARG A 62 0.39 -7.76 9.10
C ARG A 62 -0.65 -8.85 9.31
N GLU A 63 -1.83 -8.72 8.70
CA GLU A 63 -2.89 -9.74 8.75
C GLU A 63 -2.50 -11.05 8.05
N SER A 64 -1.54 -11.01 7.11
CA SER A 64 -0.96 -12.20 6.47
C SER A 64 0.16 -12.85 7.30
N GLY A 65 0.56 -12.24 8.42
CA GLY A 65 1.63 -12.73 9.28
C GLY A 65 3.04 -12.44 8.74
N ALA A 66 3.18 -11.46 7.87
CA ALA A 66 4.49 -11.03 7.38
C ALA A 66 5.38 -10.45 8.49
N ASN A 67 6.67 -10.73 8.44
CA ASN A 67 7.66 -10.25 9.39
C ASN A 67 9.09 -10.43 8.83
N PRO A 68 9.89 -9.37 8.69
CA PRO A 68 9.53 -7.98 8.92
C PRO A 68 8.69 -7.36 7.82
N ILE A 69 7.96 -6.28 8.17
CA ILE A 69 7.28 -5.38 7.25
C ILE A 69 8.06 -4.07 7.22
N ILE A 70 8.58 -3.71 6.06
CA ILE A 70 9.42 -2.52 5.84
C ILE A 70 8.67 -1.56 4.93
N VAL A 71 8.58 -0.29 5.31
CA VAL A 71 7.94 0.75 4.51
C VAL A 71 8.96 1.81 4.13
N THR A 72 9.01 2.18 2.85
CA THR A 72 9.88 3.27 2.38
C THR A 72 9.07 4.52 2.05
N GLY A 73 9.68 5.70 2.17
CA GLY A 73 9.08 6.98 1.82
C GLY A 73 10.10 8.10 1.93
N MET A 74 9.67 9.33 1.74
CA MET A 74 10.53 10.52 1.81
C MET A 74 10.49 11.16 3.19
N SER A 75 11.43 12.07 3.49
CA SER A 75 11.49 12.80 4.77
C SER A 75 10.19 13.54 5.11
N LYS A 76 9.47 14.03 4.10
CA LYS A 76 8.15 14.68 4.27
C LYS A 76 7.05 13.72 4.74
N ASP A 77 7.26 12.42 4.64
CA ASP A 77 6.28 11.39 4.99
C ASP A 77 6.37 10.95 6.47
N ALA A 78 7.07 11.69 7.32
CA ALA A 78 7.29 11.31 8.72
C ALA A 78 5.99 10.97 9.49
N HIS A 79 4.91 11.73 9.26
CA HIS A 79 3.59 11.45 9.86
C HIS A 79 2.98 10.14 9.33
N LYS A 80 3.21 9.81 8.04
CA LYS A 80 2.76 8.55 7.41
C LYS A 80 3.55 7.37 7.94
N PHE A 81 4.84 7.55 8.21
CA PHE A 81 5.67 6.52 8.86
C PHE A 81 5.17 6.18 10.26
N LYS A 82 4.76 7.21 11.03
CA LYS A 82 4.15 6.97 12.35
C LYS A 82 2.91 6.10 12.20
N LEU A 83 2.02 6.43 11.27
CA LEU A 83 0.80 5.68 11.02
C LEU A 83 1.10 4.27 10.49
N ALA A 84 2.11 4.11 9.61
CA ALA A 84 2.54 2.79 9.14
C ALA A 84 2.98 1.89 10.31
N LYS A 85 3.71 2.44 11.29
CA LYS A 85 4.09 1.71 12.51
C LYS A 85 2.89 1.35 13.39
N GLU A 86 1.93 2.25 13.54
CA GLU A 86 0.67 1.97 14.25
C GLU A 86 -0.10 0.82 13.57
N TYR A 87 -0.01 0.69 12.25
CA TYR A 87 -0.63 -0.40 11.48
C TYR A 87 0.21 -1.67 11.42
N GLY A 88 1.40 -1.66 11.98
CA GLY A 88 2.22 -2.85 12.14
C GLY A 88 3.44 -2.94 11.24
N ALA A 89 3.92 -1.84 10.64
CA ALA A 89 5.24 -1.81 10.02
C ALA A 89 6.33 -1.93 11.10
N ASP A 90 7.27 -2.84 10.90
CA ASP A 90 8.38 -3.06 11.83
C ASP A 90 9.46 -1.99 11.61
N PHE A 91 9.70 -1.61 10.35
CA PHE A 91 10.71 -0.64 9.98
C PHE A 91 10.18 0.38 8.97
N THR A 92 10.72 1.59 9.04
CA THR A 92 10.50 2.65 8.05
C THR A 92 11.85 3.16 7.58
N ILE A 93 12.00 3.39 6.27
CA ILE A 93 13.23 3.85 5.65
C ILE A 93 12.97 5.16 4.90
N ASP A 94 13.70 6.20 5.25
CA ASP A 94 13.68 7.49 4.54
C ASP A 94 14.66 7.41 3.36
N VAL A 95 14.13 7.31 2.14
CA VAL A 95 14.91 7.16 0.90
C VAL A 95 15.83 8.35 0.59
N GLN A 96 15.61 9.51 1.26
CA GLN A 96 16.45 10.70 1.10
C GLN A 96 17.64 10.72 2.06
N ARG A 97 17.63 9.87 3.08
CA ARG A 97 18.65 9.83 4.14
C ARG A 97 19.38 8.49 4.22
N GLU A 98 18.76 7.42 3.74
CA GLU A 98 19.27 6.06 3.88
C GLU A 98 19.37 5.39 2.52
N ASN A 99 20.38 4.53 2.35
CA ASN A 99 20.45 3.62 1.20
C ASN A 99 19.45 2.48 1.42
N VAL A 100 18.36 2.48 0.67
CA VAL A 100 17.27 1.50 0.83
C VAL A 100 17.74 0.07 0.69
N ALA A 101 18.59 -0.23 -0.32
CA ALA A 101 19.06 -1.58 -0.58
C ALA A 101 19.92 -2.12 0.57
N GLU A 102 20.86 -1.31 1.08
CA GLU A 102 21.68 -1.67 2.21
C GLU A 102 20.86 -1.86 3.47
N ARG A 103 19.92 -0.97 3.71
CA ARG A 103 19.07 -1.02 4.89
C ARG A 103 18.12 -2.24 4.88
N VAL A 104 17.52 -2.55 3.73
CA VAL A 104 16.72 -3.77 3.57
C VAL A 104 17.58 -5.01 3.77
N LYS A 105 18.78 -5.05 3.20
CA LYS A 105 19.74 -6.17 3.38
C LYS A 105 20.09 -6.36 4.85
N GLU A 106 20.35 -5.29 5.60
CA GLU A 106 20.63 -5.34 7.03
C GLU A 106 19.44 -5.90 7.83
N ILE A 107 18.25 -5.32 7.65
CA ILE A 107 17.02 -5.72 8.37
C ILE A 107 16.69 -7.19 8.09
N THR A 108 16.86 -7.64 6.86
CA THR A 108 16.55 -9.00 6.41
C THR A 108 17.71 -9.97 6.63
N LYS A 109 18.81 -9.53 7.27
CA LYS A 109 20.03 -10.33 7.50
C LYS A 109 20.58 -10.96 6.21
N GLY A 110 20.56 -10.19 5.13
CA GLY A 110 21.04 -10.60 3.81
C GLY A 110 20.07 -11.40 2.95
N ARG A 111 18.93 -11.85 3.48
CA ARG A 111 17.97 -12.66 2.71
C ARG A 111 17.21 -11.87 1.64
N LEU A 112 17.04 -10.56 1.83
CA LEU A 112 16.21 -9.68 1.04
C LEU A 112 14.68 -10.02 1.16
N ALA A 113 13.83 -9.29 0.44
CA ALA A 113 12.39 -9.43 0.55
C ALA A 113 11.83 -10.62 -0.25
N ASP A 114 10.87 -11.32 0.33
CA ASP A 114 10.04 -12.30 -0.38
C ASP A 114 9.06 -11.59 -1.33
N LEU A 115 8.56 -10.42 -0.89
CA LEU A 115 7.55 -9.64 -1.60
C LEU A 115 7.88 -8.15 -1.53
N VAL A 116 7.82 -7.48 -2.68
CA VAL A 116 7.86 -6.02 -2.78
C VAL A 116 6.54 -5.54 -3.39
N ILE A 117 5.89 -4.56 -2.74
CA ILE A 117 4.70 -3.88 -3.27
C ILE A 117 5.12 -2.47 -3.68
N GLU A 118 5.04 -2.17 -4.97
CA GLU A 118 5.32 -0.86 -5.52
C GLU A 118 4.02 -0.03 -5.57
N CYS A 119 3.90 1.01 -4.74
CA CYS A 119 2.71 1.87 -4.61
C CYS A 119 2.95 3.33 -4.98
N THR A 120 4.16 3.70 -5.42
CA THR A 120 4.49 5.10 -5.71
C THR A 120 4.16 5.51 -7.14
N GLY A 121 4.32 4.59 -8.10
CA GLY A 121 4.19 4.86 -9.52
C GLY A 121 5.32 5.74 -10.07
N THR A 122 6.52 5.67 -9.46
CA THR A 122 7.70 6.39 -9.96
C THR A 122 8.73 5.44 -10.56
N PRO A 123 9.42 5.82 -11.65
CA PRO A 123 10.45 5.00 -12.27
C PRO A 123 11.55 4.56 -11.31
N GLU A 124 12.01 5.47 -10.45
CA GLU A 124 13.08 5.24 -9.49
C GLU A 124 12.67 4.15 -8.48
N SER A 125 11.43 4.22 -8.00
CA SER A 125 10.88 3.24 -7.07
C SER A 125 10.79 1.86 -7.72
N LEU A 126 10.25 1.78 -8.94
CA LEU A 126 10.14 0.52 -9.65
C LEU A 126 11.52 -0.10 -9.94
N CYS A 127 12.48 0.70 -10.43
CA CYS A 127 13.84 0.21 -10.67
C CYS A 127 14.51 -0.29 -9.40
N SER A 128 14.33 0.42 -8.28
CA SER A 128 14.90 0.00 -6.98
C SER A 128 14.28 -1.30 -6.47
N ALA A 129 12.99 -1.52 -6.73
CA ALA A 129 12.25 -2.70 -6.26
C ALA A 129 12.92 -4.02 -6.62
N PHE A 130 13.50 -4.10 -7.82
CA PHE A 130 14.19 -5.30 -8.26
C PHE A 130 15.39 -5.65 -7.37
N GLY A 131 16.12 -4.65 -6.89
CA GLY A 131 17.29 -4.83 -5.99
C GLY A 131 16.92 -5.30 -4.60
N LEU A 132 15.69 -5.13 -4.18
CA LEU A 132 15.22 -5.46 -2.82
C LEU A 132 14.72 -6.89 -2.67
N LEU A 133 14.46 -7.59 -3.78
CA LEU A 133 13.91 -8.94 -3.77
C LEU A 133 15.01 -9.99 -3.60
N ARG A 134 14.71 -11.09 -2.93
CA ARG A 134 15.52 -12.31 -3.01
C ARG A 134 15.34 -13.00 -4.37
N PRO A 135 16.21 -13.97 -4.74
CA PRO A 135 15.89 -14.89 -5.84
C PRO A 135 14.52 -15.55 -5.63
N GLU A 136 13.77 -15.77 -6.71
CA GLU A 136 12.38 -16.25 -6.69
C GLU A 136 11.40 -15.35 -5.91
N GLY A 137 11.79 -14.09 -5.66
CA GLY A 137 10.96 -13.11 -4.98
C GLY A 137 9.87 -12.56 -5.91
N ARG A 138 8.85 -11.94 -5.33
CA ARG A 138 7.70 -11.42 -6.06
C ARG A 138 7.61 -9.90 -5.97
N LEU A 139 7.43 -9.25 -7.12
CA LEU A 139 7.13 -7.83 -7.25
C LEU A 139 5.67 -7.65 -7.67
N VAL A 140 4.88 -6.94 -6.87
CA VAL A 140 3.55 -6.46 -7.29
C VAL A 140 3.64 -4.97 -7.60
N ILE A 141 3.39 -4.63 -8.87
CA ILE A 141 3.34 -3.24 -9.33
C ILE A 141 1.90 -2.77 -9.22
N ALA A 142 1.63 -1.90 -8.25
CA ALA A 142 0.31 -1.35 -7.94
C ALA A 142 0.21 0.15 -8.23
N GLY A 143 1.34 0.85 -8.26
CA GLY A 143 1.43 2.26 -8.68
C GLY A 143 1.11 2.44 -10.15
N THR A 144 0.58 3.63 -10.51
CA THR A 144 0.31 4.00 -11.91
C THR A 144 1.36 4.99 -12.39
N PHE A 145 2.01 4.68 -13.50
CA PHE A 145 3.12 5.45 -14.05
C PHE A 145 2.68 6.51 -15.07
N LYS A 146 1.38 6.79 -15.17
CA LYS A 146 0.82 7.81 -16.09
C LYS A 146 1.30 7.65 -17.54
N GLN A 147 1.43 6.39 -18.00
CA GLN A 147 1.96 6.00 -19.33
C GLN A 147 3.44 6.39 -19.53
N GLN A 148 4.16 6.72 -18.49
CA GLN A 148 5.60 6.97 -18.57
C GLN A 148 6.35 5.66 -18.82
N GLU A 149 7.31 5.70 -19.75
CA GLU A 149 8.23 4.59 -19.98
C GLU A 149 9.20 4.43 -18.81
N VAL A 150 9.40 3.20 -18.37
CA VAL A 150 10.35 2.87 -17.30
C VAL A 150 11.37 1.88 -17.84
N PRO A 151 12.66 2.26 -17.90
CA PRO A 151 13.70 1.36 -18.40
C PRO A 151 14.03 0.32 -17.34
N ILE A 152 13.56 -0.90 -17.53
CA ILE A 152 13.94 -2.07 -16.72
C ILE A 152 14.84 -3.00 -17.54
N LYS A 153 15.78 -3.67 -16.87
CA LYS A 153 16.62 -4.69 -17.48
C LYS A 153 15.95 -6.05 -17.30
N PRO A 154 15.52 -6.73 -18.39
CA PRO A 154 14.91 -8.06 -18.28
C PRO A 154 15.78 -9.08 -17.53
N ASP A 155 17.10 -8.95 -17.64
CA ASP A 155 18.07 -9.79 -16.92
C ASP A 155 17.88 -9.77 -15.39
N TRP A 156 17.36 -8.69 -14.84
CA TRP A 156 17.03 -8.65 -13.40
C TRP A 156 15.97 -9.67 -13.01
N ILE A 157 15.06 -9.95 -13.94
CA ILE A 157 13.99 -10.93 -13.76
C ILE A 157 14.53 -12.32 -14.02
N VAL A 158 15.22 -12.51 -15.17
CA VAL A 158 15.68 -13.82 -15.63
C VAL A 158 16.70 -14.45 -14.68
N PHE A 159 17.76 -13.72 -14.33
CA PHE A 159 18.85 -14.29 -13.51
C PHE A 159 18.46 -14.55 -12.06
N ARG A 160 17.35 -14.04 -11.60
CA ARG A 160 16.88 -14.23 -10.23
C ARG A 160 15.50 -14.88 -10.16
N GLU A 161 14.98 -15.34 -11.31
CA GLU A 161 13.69 -16.04 -11.42
C GLU A 161 12.54 -15.28 -10.72
N LEU A 162 12.51 -13.93 -10.91
CA LEU A 162 11.53 -13.11 -10.22
C LEU A 162 10.14 -13.23 -10.85
N GLU A 163 9.12 -13.23 -10.01
CA GLU A 163 7.74 -13.07 -10.46
C GLU A 163 7.32 -11.58 -10.42
N VAL A 164 7.00 -11.01 -11.58
CA VAL A 164 6.52 -9.62 -11.69
C VAL A 164 5.05 -9.62 -12.08
N VAL A 165 4.21 -8.98 -11.25
CA VAL A 165 2.74 -9.04 -11.40
C VAL A 165 2.14 -7.64 -11.33
N GLY A 166 1.20 -7.33 -12.21
CA GLY A 166 0.40 -6.11 -12.13
C GLY A 166 -0.70 -6.22 -11.08
N GLY A 167 -0.91 -5.14 -10.33
CA GLY A 167 -1.92 -5.02 -9.28
C GLY A 167 -2.98 -3.96 -9.59
N LEU A 168 -3.99 -4.28 -10.38
CA LEU A 168 -5.18 -3.42 -10.45
C LEU A 168 -5.99 -3.53 -9.14
N GLY A 169 -6.93 -2.63 -8.91
CA GLY A 169 -7.71 -2.55 -7.68
C GLY A 169 -8.45 -3.82 -7.26
N GLN A 170 -9.10 -3.76 -6.11
CA GLN A 170 -9.79 -4.88 -5.48
C GLN A 170 -10.84 -5.54 -6.41
N SER A 171 -11.08 -6.82 -6.17
CA SER A 171 -12.13 -7.59 -6.83
C SER A 171 -12.97 -8.30 -5.76
N LEU A 172 -12.57 -9.50 -5.36
CA LEU A 172 -13.24 -10.26 -4.29
C LEU A 172 -12.76 -9.90 -2.88
N ASP A 173 -11.77 -9.03 -2.78
CA ASP A 173 -11.05 -8.75 -1.53
C ASP A 173 -11.79 -7.76 -0.59
N VAL A 174 -12.89 -7.14 -1.07
CA VAL A 174 -13.67 -6.15 -0.29
C VAL A 174 -14.35 -6.79 0.92
N ALA A 175 -14.77 -8.05 0.83
CA ALA A 175 -15.37 -8.74 1.98
C ALA A 175 -14.39 -8.85 3.16
N ASP A 176 -13.13 -9.16 2.89
CA ASP A 176 -12.09 -9.20 3.93
C ASP A 176 -11.75 -7.79 4.44
N ALA A 177 -11.78 -6.79 3.57
CA ALA A 177 -11.62 -5.38 3.97
C ALA A 177 -12.70 -4.94 4.97
N VAL A 178 -13.96 -5.28 4.70
CA VAL A 178 -15.08 -5.00 5.62
C VAL A 178 -14.83 -5.66 6.97
N ARG A 179 -14.43 -6.94 7.02
CA ARG A 179 -14.09 -7.63 8.28
C ARG A 179 -12.98 -6.93 9.07
N ILE A 180 -11.92 -6.48 8.38
CA ILE A 180 -10.81 -5.73 9.02
C ILE A 180 -11.33 -4.42 9.61
N ILE A 181 -12.16 -3.66 8.88
CA ILE A 181 -12.74 -2.41 9.34
C ILE A 181 -13.66 -2.65 10.55
N GLU A 182 -14.54 -3.64 10.47
CA GLU A 182 -15.46 -3.99 11.55
C GLU A 182 -14.77 -4.52 12.81
N SER A 183 -13.60 -5.13 12.66
CA SER A 183 -12.79 -5.60 13.82
C SER A 183 -12.29 -4.46 14.70
N ARG A 184 -12.22 -3.23 14.17
CA ARG A 184 -11.65 -2.04 14.83
C ARG A 184 -10.24 -2.23 15.37
N LYS A 185 -9.52 -3.24 14.88
CA LYS A 185 -8.13 -3.50 15.27
C LYS A 185 -7.20 -2.38 14.82
N TYR A 186 -7.55 -1.75 13.71
CA TYR A 186 -6.81 -0.64 13.12
C TYR A 186 -7.70 0.61 13.05
N ALA A 187 -7.18 1.74 13.47
CA ALA A 187 -7.85 3.04 13.33
C ALA A 187 -7.72 3.53 11.88
N VAL A 188 -8.38 2.82 10.93
CA VAL A 188 -8.22 3.06 9.48
C VAL A 188 -8.68 4.45 9.07
N GLU A 189 -9.62 5.06 9.80
CA GLU A 189 -10.11 6.42 9.61
C GLU A 189 -9.00 7.47 9.64
N LYS A 190 -7.87 7.20 10.33
CA LYS A 190 -6.69 8.07 10.34
C LYS A 190 -6.04 8.25 8.95
N ILE A 191 -6.36 7.39 7.99
CA ILE A 191 -5.94 7.55 6.59
C ILE A 191 -6.61 8.78 5.97
N ILE A 192 -7.84 9.12 6.41
CA ILE A 192 -8.52 10.34 5.98
C ILE A 192 -8.00 11.50 6.81
N THR A 193 -7.17 12.31 6.20
CA THR A 193 -6.55 13.47 6.87
C THR A 193 -7.32 14.75 6.70
N HIS A 194 -8.15 14.85 5.64
CA HIS A 194 -8.91 16.04 5.32
C HIS A 194 -10.32 15.66 4.88
N GLN A 195 -11.28 16.46 5.33
CA GLN A 195 -12.71 16.29 5.00
C GLN A 195 -13.24 17.60 4.44
N PHE A 196 -14.06 17.51 3.43
CA PHE A 196 -14.74 18.66 2.82
C PHE A 196 -16.23 18.34 2.69
N PRO A 197 -17.12 19.33 2.89
CA PRO A 197 -18.52 19.18 2.52
C PRO A 197 -18.68 18.85 1.04
N MET A 198 -19.73 18.11 0.67
CA MET A 198 -19.98 17.70 -0.72
C MET A 198 -20.04 18.90 -1.68
N GLU A 199 -20.61 20.03 -1.21
CA GLU A 199 -20.72 21.27 -1.99
C GLU A 199 -19.37 21.87 -2.35
N LYS A 200 -18.33 21.52 -1.58
CA LYS A 200 -16.94 21.96 -1.80
C LYS A 200 -16.08 20.92 -2.55
N ALA A 201 -16.72 20.03 -3.30
CA ALA A 201 -16.01 19.02 -4.08
C ALA A 201 -14.94 19.59 -5.04
N PRO A 202 -15.16 20.73 -5.74
CA PRO A 202 -14.12 21.35 -6.55
C PRO A 202 -12.90 21.79 -5.74
N GLU A 203 -13.12 22.41 -4.57
CA GLU A 203 -12.03 22.83 -3.67
C GLU A 203 -11.25 21.63 -3.13
N ALA A 204 -11.95 20.55 -2.76
CA ALA A 204 -11.35 19.30 -2.32
C ALA A 204 -10.46 18.67 -3.41
N MET A 205 -10.90 18.74 -4.67
CA MET A 205 -10.14 18.25 -5.82
C MET A 205 -8.86 19.08 -6.04
N GLU A 206 -8.96 20.41 -5.98
CA GLU A 206 -7.78 21.30 -6.07
C GLU A 206 -6.80 21.02 -4.94
N PHE A 207 -7.30 20.87 -3.71
CA PHE A 207 -6.48 20.53 -2.55
C PHE A 207 -5.75 19.20 -2.77
N PHE A 208 -6.47 18.17 -3.21
CA PHE A 208 -5.90 16.85 -3.51
C PHE A 208 -4.82 16.93 -4.61
N MET A 209 -5.06 17.72 -5.67
CA MET A 209 -4.11 17.90 -6.78
C MET A 209 -2.81 18.60 -6.35
N ARG A 210 -2.86 19.48 -5.36
CA ARG A 210 -1.67 20.10 -4.78
C ARG A 210 -0.84 19.14 -3.94
N ALA A 211 -1.42 18.00 -3.54
CA ALA A 211 -0.77 16.95 -2.76
C ALA A 211 0.04 17.48 -1.57
N PRO A 212 -0.57 18.23 -0.64
CA PRO A 212 0.17 18.78 0.50
C PRO A 212 0.80 17.66 1.33
N ALA A 213 1.95 17.98 1.94
CA ALA A 213 2.77 16.98 2.62
C ALA A 213 2.05 16.25 3.76
N ASP A 214 1.10 16.93 4.42
CA ASP A 214 0.29 16.36 5.51
C ASP A 214 -0.95 15.60 5.04
N SER A 215 -1.21 15.55 3.74
CA SER A 215 -2.35 14.83 3.17
C SER A 215 -2.01 13.36 2.88
N ILE A 216 -2.90 12.48 3.31
CA ILE A 216 -2.90 11.06 2.91
C ILE A 216 -4.10 10.79 2.01
N ARG A 217 -5.30 11.11 2.48
CA ARG A 217 -6.53 10.99 1.72
C ARG A 217 -7.52 12.07 2.10
N VAL A 218 -8.27 12.52 1.10
CA VAL A 218 -9.36 13.48 1.24
C VAL A 218 -10.69 12.74 1.14
N ALA A 219 -11.65 13.08 1.99
CA ALA A 219 -13.02 12.60 1.92
C ALA A 219 -13.99 13.76 1.69
N LEU A 220 -15.04 13.49 0.94
CA LEU A 220 -16.22 14.34 0.85
C LEU A 220 -17.26 13.80 1.82
N ILE A 221 -17.85 14.68 2.61
CA ILE A 221 -18.91 14.36 3.56
C ILE A 221 -20.23 15.02 3.11
N PRO A 222 -21.38 14.31 3.28
CA PRO A 222 -22.70 14.87 2.97
C PRO A 222 -23.01 16.12 3.77
#